data_eed5b689d5eb4104618174b0aac3c47b
#
_entry.id   eed5b689d5eb4104618174b0aac3c47b
#
_cell.length_a   1.000
_cell.length_b   1.000
_cell.length_c   1.000
_cell.angle_alpha   90.00
_cell.angle_beta   90.00
_cell.angle_gamma   90.00
#
_symmetry.space_group_name_H-M   'P 1'
#
loop_
_entity.id
_entity.type
_entity.pdbx_description
1 polymer ?
#
loop_
_entity_poly.entity_id
_entity_poly.type
_entity_poly.pdbx_seq_one_letter_code
_entity_poly.pdbx_strand_id
1 'polypeptide(L)'
;MEHVYGAVGGTGGLLKEKLLDFGSVPEEELERLPTTPATAIGTSRDALEAEDYARMADILAEKHIRYVLMNGGNGTMDACGKLAAVCRDRGISVMGIPKTMDNDIAVTDHCPGFGSVARYMAGTVRELGVDVRSLPIHVVVLEALGRNAGWTTAAAALAREQEGDAPHLLYPPERPFHEDEFLDRVGDMYRKLGGVVVVASEGLHDDEGKPIVPPIFQTGRSTYFGDVSSHLAQLVVRRLGIKARSEKPGILARASIAWQSPVDAAEAEEA
;
A
#
# COMPACT_ATOMS: atom_id res chain seq x y z
N MET A 1 31.96 5.35 -5.86
CA MET A 1 31.15 5.93 -6.96
C MET A 1 31.48 7.41 -7.03
N GLU A 2 31.69 7.95 -8.23
CA GLU A 2 32.02 9.38 -8.35
C GLU A 2 30.77 10.26 -8.28
N HIS A 3 29.63 9.77 -8.81
CA HIS A 3 28.36 10.48 -8.81
C HIS A 3 27.18 9.54 -8.53
N VAL A 4 26.18 10.04 -7.82
CA VAL A 4 24.90 9.38 -7.59
C VAL A 4 23.78 10.32 -8.02
N TYR A 5 23.01 9.89 -9.01
CA TYR A 5 21.92 10.69 -9.56
C TYR A 5 20.55 10.15 -9.15
N GLY A 6 19.66 11.04 -8.74
CA GLY A 6 18.23 10.75 -8.55
C GLY A 6 17.42 11.23 -9.75
N ALA A 7 16.62 10.36 -10.36
CA ALA A 7 15.70 10.75 -11.41
C ALA A 7 14.46 11.41 -10.81
N VAL A 8 14.39 12.75 -10.86
CA VAL A 8 13.29 13.53 -10.27
C VAL A 8 11.98 13.28 -11.03
N GLY A 9 11.07 12.56 -10.40
CA GLY A 9 9.84 12.08 -11.03
C GLY A 9 9.98 10.68 -11.65
N GLY A 10 10.94 9.87 -11.19
CA GLY A 10 11.10 8.47 -11.60
C GLY A 10 11.42 8.31 -13.08
N THR A 11 10.85 7.30 -13.75
CA THR A 11 11.10 7.01 -15.19
C THR A 11 10.72 8.15 -16.11
N GLY A 12 9.62 8.85 -15.82
CA GLY A 12 9.25 10.06 -16.56
C GLY A 12 10.23 11.21 -16.37
N GLY A 13 10.88 11.29 -15.20
CA GLY A 13 11.98 12.21 -14.95
C GLY A 13 13.24 11.86 -15.74
N LEU A 14 13.60 10.57 -15.79
CA LEU A 14 14.73 10.09 -16.58
C LEU A 14 14.56 10.41 -18.08
N LEU A 15 13.37 10.14 -18.64
CA LEU A 15 13.04 10.45 -20.04
C LEU A 15 13.12 11.95 -20.37
N LYS A 16 12.93 12.81 -19.37
CA LYS A 16 13.08 14.27 -19.48
C LYS A 16 14.45 14.78 -19.02
N GLU A 17 15.37 13.86 -18.74
CA GLU A 17 16.72 14.13 -18.25
C GLU A 17 16.76 15.00 -16.97
N LYS A 18 15.73 14.91 -16.15
CA LYS A 18 15.64 15.58 -14.85
C LYS A 18 16.39 14.78 -13.80
N LEU A 19 17.71 14.94 -13.76
CA LEU A 19 18.59 14.26 -12.83
C LEU A 19 19.09 15.24 -11.76
N LEU A 20 18.97 14.84 -10.50
CA LEU A 20 19.55 15.50 -9.35
C LEU A 20 20.85 14.78 -8.98
N ASP A 21 21.97 15.46 -8.96
CA ASP A 21 23.21 14.94 -8.41
C ASP A 21 23.17 15.05 -6.88
N PHE A 22 23.10 13.91 -6.19
CA PHE A 22 23.09 13.87 -4.73
C PHE A 22 24.37 14.43 -4.11
N GLY A 23 25.49 14.43 -4.81
CA GLY A 23 26.72 15.10 -4.38
C GLY A 23 26.58 16.63 -4.26
N SER A 24 25.55 17.21 -4.88
CA SER A 24 25.23 18.65 -4.76
C SER A 24 24.23 18.98 -3.66
N VAL A 25 23.62 17.97 -3.03
CA VAL A 25 22.63 18.15 -1.97
C VAL A 25 23.34 18.35 -0.62
N PRO A 26 22.97 19.35 0.18
CA PRO A 26 23.54 19.55 1.50
C PRO A 26 23.34 18.31 2.39
N GLU A 27 24.35 17.94 3.16
CA GLU A 27 24.30 16.77 4.06
C GLU A 27 23.12 16.82 5.03
N GLU A 28 22.81 18.01 5.56
CA GLU A 28 21.65 18.24 6.44
C GLU A 28 20.31 17.84 5.77
N GLU A 29 20.17 18.00 4.46
CA GLU A 29 18.97 17.60 3.74
C GLU A 29 18.96 16.07 3.51
N LEU A 30 20.11 15.46 3.26
CA LEU A 30 20.22 14.00 3.13
C LEU A 30 19.90 13.30 4.45
N GLU A 31 20.32 13.84 5.58
CA GLU A 31 20.02 13.31 6.93
C GLU A 31 18.52 13.29 7.25
N ARG A 32 17.70 14.06 6.54
CA ARG A 32 16.23 14.06 6.71
C ARG A 32 15.54 12.93 5.97
N LEU A 33 16.20 12.28 5.01
CA LEU A 33 15.58 11.22 4.18
C LEU A 33 14.98 10.07 5.00
N PRO A 34 15.65 9.54 6.04
CA PRO A 34 15.10 8.44 6.85
C PRO A 34 13.78 8.76 7.54
N THR A 35 13.47 10.05 7.77
CA THR A 35 12.26 10.51 8.44
C THR A 35 11.29 11.23 7.49
N THR A 36 11.60 11.28 6.19
CA THR A 36 10.74 11.90 5.17
C THR A 36 9.65 10.92 4.75
N PRO A 37 8.36 11.25 4.92
CA PRO A 37 7.27 10.42 4.44
C PRO A 37 7.19 10.44 2.91
N ALA A 38 6.75 9.33 2.32
CA ALA A 38 6.63 9.15 0.88
C ALA A 38 7.98 9.23 0.13
N THR A 39 7.99 9.72 -1.10
CA THR A 39 9.18 9.76 -1.95
C THR A 39 9.82 11.15 -1.98
N ALA A 40 11.12 11.24 -1.72
CA ALA A 40 11.85 12.50 -1.68
C ALA A 40 12.04 13.13 -3.07
N ILE A 41 12.24 12.31 -4.11
CA ILE A 41 12.49 12.78 -5.49
C ILE A 41 11.28 12.61 -6.41
N GLY A 42 10.13 12.27 -5.87
CA GLY A 42 8.91 12.04 -6.65
C GLY A 42 8.92 10.69 -7.38
N THR A 43 7.84 10.46 -8.11
CA THR A 43 7.64 9.23 -8.90
C THR A 43 6.80 9.56 -10.13
N SER A 44 6.74 8.65 -11.10
CA SER A 44 5.80 8.73 -12.21
C SER A 44 4.96 7.46 -12.31
N ARG A 45 3.86 7.55 -13.04
CA ARG A 45 2.98 6.43 -13.37
C ARG A 45 2.73 6.37 -14.87
N ASP A 46 3.70 6.82 -15.65
CA ASP A 46 3.61 6.83 -17.10
C ASP A 46 3.47 5.39 -17.65
N ALA A 47 2.64 5.23 -18.65
CA ALA A 47 2.66 4.02 -19.45
C ALA A 47 3.93 4.08 -20.32
N LEU A 48 4.84 3.11 -20.15
CA LEU A 48 6.08 3.04 -20.88
C LEU A 48 5.95 2.03 -22.03
N GLU A 49 6.29 2.47 -23.23
CA GLU A 49 6.36 1.64 -24.41
C GLU A 49 7.80 1.20 -24.70
N ALA A 50 8.00 0.32 -25.68
CA ALA A 50 9.32 -0.22 -26.02
C ALA A 50 10.35 0.87 -26.38
N GLU A 51 9.90 1.91 -27.08
CA GLU A 51 10.69 3.07 -27.47
C GLU A 51 11.19 3.86 -26.26
N ASP A 52 10.38 3.96 -25.20
CA ASP A 52 10.75 4.66 -23.97
C ASP A 52 11.89 3.94 -23.25
N TYR A 53 11.87 2.60 -23.20
CA TYR A 53 12.97 1.82 -22.62
C TYR A 53 14.26 1.97 -23.44
N ALA A 54 14.17 1.98 -24.77
CA ALA A 54 15.34 2.21 -25.63
C ALA A 54 15.92 3.61 -25.38
N ARG A 55 15.07 4.64 -25.32
CA ARG A 55 15.49 6.01 -25.05
C ARG A 55 16.09 6.17 -23.64
N MET A 56 15.51 5.54 -22.61
CA MET A 56 16.13 5.55 -21.28
C MET A 56 17.52 4.95 -21.30
N ALA A 57 17.71 3.83 -22.00
CA ALA A 57 19.01 3.19 -22.11
C ALA A 57 20.04 4.06 -22.87
N ASP A 58 19.60 4.83 -23.89
CA ASP A 58 20.46 5.81 -24.58
C ASP A 58 20.88 6.93 -23.64
N ILE A 59 19.96 7.54 -22.92
CA ILE A 59 20.24 8.60 -21.94
C ILE A 59 21.23 8.11 -20.87
N LEU A 60 21.01 6.90 -20.32
CA LEU A 60 21.92 6.31 -19.35
C LEU A 60 23.34 6.13 -19.89
N ALA A 61 23.46 5.65 -21.12
CA ALA A 61 24.74 5.48 -21.78
C ALA A 61 25.45 6.82 -22.08
N GLU A 62 24.72 7.82 -22.58
CA GLU A 62 25.25 9.17 -22.85
C GLU A 62 25.76 9.84 -21.57
N LYS A 63 25.11 9.59 -20.44
CA LYS A 63 25.53 10.13 -19.13
C LYS A 63 26.53 9.23 -18.40
N HIS A 64 27.03 8.19 -19.03
CA HIS A 64 27.98 7.24 -18.47
C HIS A 64 27.51 6.55 -17.18
N ILE A 65 26.20 6.38 -17.01
CA ILE A 65 25.61 5.69 -15.86
C ILE A 65 25.74 4.19 -16.06
N ARG A 66 26.36 3.50 -15.11
CA ARG A 66 26.62 2.06 -15.15
C ARG A 66 25.66 1.23 -14.32
N TYR A 67 25.10 1.82 -13.28
CA TYR A 67 24.22 1.14 -12.33
C TYR A 67 22.93 1.93 -12.19
N VAL A 68 21.81 1.22 -12.27
CA VAL A 68 20.48 1.79 -12.10
C VAL A 68 19.76 1.01 -11.01
N LEU A 69 19.30 1.69 -9.98
CA LEU A 69 18.47 1.14 -8.93
C LEU A 69 17.04 1.62 -9.13
N MET A 70 16.09 0.68 -9.22
CA MET A 70 14.66 1.01 -9.40
C MET A 70 13.87 0.56 -8.17
N ASN A 71 13.53 1.52 -7.32
CA ASN A 71 12.77 1.26 -6.11
C ASN A 71 11.27 1.35 -6.34
N GLY A 72 10.51 0.32 -5.98
CA GLY A 72 9.05 0.35 -6.07
C GLY A 72 8.35 -1.00 -6.02
N GLY A 73 7.05 -0.98 -6.31
CA GLY A 73 6.18 -2.15 -6.30
C GLY A 73 6.21 -2.94 -7.62
N ASN A 74 5.21 -3.82 -7.82
CA ASN A 74 5.10 -4.74 -8.97
C ASN A 74 5.34 -4.06 -10.33
N GLY A 75 4.72 -2.88 -10.56
CA GLY A 75 4.90 -2.15 -11.82
C GLY A 75 6.32 -1.64 -12.03
N THR A 76 7.04 -1.33 -10.95
CA THR A 76 8.46 -0.94 -11.01
C THR A 76 9.34 -2.15 -11.27
N MET A 77 9.06 -3.30 -10.68
CA MET A 77 9.80 -4.54 -10.92
C MET A 77 9.65 -5.01 -12.38
N ASP A 78 8.45 -4.91 -12.95
CA ASP A 78 8.21 -5.17 -14.39
C ASP A 78 9.02 -4.21 -15.28
N ALA A 79 8.96 -2.90 -14.98
CA ALA A 79 9.73 -1.90 -15.72
C ALA A 79 11.25 -2.12 -15.56
N CYS A 80 11.71 -2.51 -14.38
CA CYS A 80 13.11 -2.85 -14.12
C CYS A 80 13.57 -4.02 -15.01
N GLY A 81 12.80 -5.09 -15.11
CA GLY A 81 13.10 -6.24 -15.96
C GLY A 81 13.18 -5.86 -17.44
N LYS A 82 12.26 -5.02 -17.93
CA LYS A 82 12.24 -4.52 -19.30
C LYS A 82 13.45 -3.63 -19.60
N LEU A 83 13.76 -2.70 -18.70
CA LEU A 83 14.94 -1.84 -18.85
C LEU A 83 16.24 -2.65 -18.80
N ALA A 84 16.35 -3.62 -17.89
CA ALA A 84 17.51 -4.50 -17.80
C ALA A 84 17.77 -5.26 -19.11
N ALA A 85 16.70 -5.73 -19.77
CA ALA A 85 16.81 -6.42 -21.05
C ALA A 85 17.42 -5.53 -22.14
N VAL A 86 17.01 -4.27 -22.23
CA VAL A 86 17.53 -3.31 -23.22
C VAL A 86 18.95 -2.83 -22.86
N CYS A 87 19.28 -2.76 -21.58
CA CYS A 87 20.58 -2.29 -21.09
C CYS A 87 21.69 -3.36 -21.14
N ARG A 88 21.34 -4.63 -21.31
CA ARG A 88 22.29 -5.77 -21.23
C ARG A 88 23.54 -5.59 -22.09
N ASP A 89 23.35 -5.25 -23.35
CA ASP A 89 24.46 -5.12 -24.32
C ASP A 89 25.16 -3.77 -24.23
N ARG A 90 24.74 -2.88 -23.36
CA ARG A 90 25.31 -1.55 -23.13
C ARG A 90 26.24 -1.49 -21.90
N GLY A 91 26.40 -2.61 -21.20
CA GLY A 91 27.20 -2.67 -19.98
C GLY A 91 26.59 -1.89 -18.79
N ILE A 92 25.27 -1.70 -18.80
CA ILE A 92 24.52 -1.03 -17.73
C ILE A 92 23.79 -2.10 -16.94
N SER A 93 24.04 -2.16 -15.64
CA SER A 93 23.35 -3.05 -14.69
C SER A 93 22.12 -2.36 -14.14
N VAL A 94 20.97 -3.03 -14.23
CA VAL A 94 19.70 -2.52 -13.68
C VAL A 94 19.22 -3.48 -12.59
N MET A 95 18.96 -2.98 -11.40
CA MET A 95 18.52 -3.76 -10.24
C MET A 95 17.24 -3.16 -9.65
N GLY A 96 16.34 -4.05 -9.26
CA GLY A 96 15.11 -3.67 -8.57
C GLY A 96 15.29 -3.73 -7.05
N ILE A 97 14.79 -2.70 -6.36
CA ILE A 97 14.65 -2.68 -4.91
C ILE A 97 13.15 -2.77 -4.61
N PRO A 98 12.63 -3.95 -4.20
CA PRO A 98 11.22 -4.13 -3.96
C PRO A 98 10.75 -3.28 -2.77
N LYS A 99 9.65 -2.55 -2.95
CA LYS A 99 9.00 -1.75 -1.92
C LYS A 99 7.51 -1.68 -2.20
N THR A 100 6.70 -2.19 -1.29
CA THR A 100 5.24 -2.02 -1.30
C THR A 100 4.64 -2.30 0.07
N MET A 101 3.64 -1.50 0.45
CA MET A 101 2.85 -1.77 1.64
C MET A 101 1.92 -2.98 1.48
N ASP A 102 1.63 -3.37 0.25
CA ASP A 102 0.70 -4.47 -0.07
C ASP A 102 1.32 -5.84 0.21
N ASN A 103 2.66 -5.91 0.33
CA ASN A 103 3.44 -7.14 0.54
C ASN A 103 3.15 -8.23 -0.51
N ASP A 104 2.96 -7.83 -1.76
CA ASP A 104 2.44 -8.68 -2.85
C ASP A 104 3.46 -8.94 -3.98
N ILE A 105 4.74 -8.63 -3.76
CA ILE A 105 5.79 -8.90 -4.76
C ILE A 105 6.18 -10.37 -4.69
N ALA A 106 6.13 -11.04 -5.83
CA ALA A 106 6.49 -12.45 -5.94
C ALA A 106 7.92 -12.72 -5.49
N VAL A 107 8.14 -13.88 -4.84
CA VAL A 107 9.45 -14.34 -4.34
C VAL A 107 10.04 -13.42 -3.24
N THR A 108 9.22 -12.61 -2.62
CA THR A 108 9.61 -11.72 -1.53
C THR A 108 8.75 -12.02 -0.31
N ASP A 109 9.38 -12.35 0.83
CA ASP A 109 8.66 -12.67 2.06
C ASP A 109 8.14 -11.41 2.76
N HIS A 110 8.95 -10.36 2.76
CA HIS A 110 8.64 -9.06 3.36
C HIS A 110 9.08 -7.94 2.43
N CYS A 111 8.18 -7.00 2.16
CA CYS A 111 8.47 -5.80 1.40
C CYS A 111 8.56 -4.60 2.34
N PRO A 112 9.64 -3.79 2.31
CA PRO A 112 9.68 -2.53 3.03
C PRO A 112 8.46 -1.66 2.74
N GLY A 113 7.84 -1.14 3.79
CA GLY A 113 6.55 -0.44 3.78
C GLY A 113 5.41 -1.25 4.40
N PHE A 114 5.42 -2.59 4.30
CA PHE A 114 4.40 -3.44 4.92
C PHE A 114 4.45 -3.39 6.45
N GLY A 115 5.62 -3.47 7.06
CA GLY A 115 5.77 -3.40 8.51
C GLY A 115 5.18 -2.12 9.11
N SER A 116 5.36 -0.99 8.43
CA SER A 116 4.80 0.31 8.85
C SER A 116 3.28 0.34 8.77
N VAL A 117 2.68 -0.12 7.67
CA VAL A 117 1.22 -0.17 7.54
C VAL A 117 0.62 -1.20 8.50
N ALA A 118 1.28 -2.32 8.76
CA ALA A 118 0.84 -3.32 9.73
C ALA A 118 0.74 -2.72 11.14
N ARG A 119 1.76 -1.95 11.56
CA ARG A 119 1.74 -1.21 12.83
C ARG A 119 0.62 -0.17 12.88
N TYR A 120 0.45 0.58 11.79
CA TYR A 120 -0.63 1.56 11.68
C TYR A 120 -2.01 0.89 11.86
N MET A 121 -2.26 -0.19 11.14
CA MET A 121 -3.54 -0.92 11.22
C MET A 121 -3.79 -1.50 12.60
N ALA A 122 -2.79 -2.13 13.20
CA ALA A 122 -2.91 -2.67 14.57
C ALA A 122 -3.19 -1.57 15.60
N GLY A 123 -2.48 -0.44 15.53
CA GLY A 123 -2.70 0.71 16.42
C GLY A 123 -4.10 1.31 16.24
N THR A 124 -4.49 1.60 15.00
CA THR A 124 -5.82 2.16 14.67
C THR A 124 -6.95 1.25 15.14
N VAL A 125 -6.84 -0.06 14.92
CA VAL A 125 -7.87 -1.02 15.36
C VAL A 125 -7.95 -1.08 16.88
N ARG A 126 -6.84 -0.98 17.60
CA ARG A 126 -6.83 -0.90 19.06
C ARG A 126 -7.57 0.34 19.57
N GLU A 127 -7.30 1.51 18.94
CA GLU A 127 -7.99 2.77 19.27
C GLU A 127 -9.49 2.68 18.99
N LEU A 128 -9.88 2.17 17.81
CA LEU A 128 -11.29 1.93 17.46
C LEU A 128 -11.96 0.96 18.43
N GLY A 129 -11.27 -0.09 18.88
CA GLY A 129 -11.79 -1.05 19.86
C GLY A 129 -12.12 -0.40 21.19
N VAL A 130 -11.32 0.57 21.65
CA VAL A 130 -11.60 1.36 22.87
C VAL A 130 -12.78 2.29 22.64
N ASP A 131 -12.83 3.00 21.52
CA ASP A 131 -13.89 3.94 21.18
C ASP A 131 -15.26 3.24 21.12
N VAL A 132 -15.34 2.14 20.38
CA VAL A 132 -16.58 1.34 20.21
C VAL A 132 -17.12 0.79 21.54
N ARG A 133 -16.25 0.47 22.50
CA ARG A 133 -16.66 0.04 23.84
C ARG A 133 -17.14 1.20 24.73
N SER A 134 -16.65 2.40 24.45
CA SER A 134 -16.87 3.58 25.31
C SER A 134 -18.06 4.44 24.87
N LEU A 135 -18.43 4.39 23.61
CA LEU A 135 -19.45 5.25 23.02
C LEU A 135 -20.63 4.42 22.45
N PRO A 136 -21.84 5.01 22.33
CA PRO A 136 -22.98 4.34 21.73
C PRO A 136 -22.92 4.27 20.20
N ILE A 137 -21.74 4.03 19.67
CA ILE A 137 -21.49 3.67 18.26
C ILE A 137 -21.22 2.19 18.27
N HIS A 138 -21.98 1.43 17.51
CA HIS A 138 -22.07 0.00 17.72
C HIS A 138 -21.24 -0.80 16.71
N VAL A 139 -21.12 -0.33 15.48
CA VAL A 139 -20.30 -0.98 14.44
C VAL A 139 -19.39 0.05 13.76
N VAL A 140 -18.13 -0.28 13.67
CA VAL A 140 -17.18 0.48 12.86
C VAL A 140 -16.58 -0.46 11.79
N VAL A 141 -16.62 -0.04 10.54
CA VAL A 141 -15.96 -0.72 9.43
C VAL A 141 -14.74 0.08 9.01
N LEU A 142 -13.57 -0.48 9.23
CA LEU A 142 -12.28 0.08 8.81
C LEU A 142 -11.87 -0.53 7.47
N GLU A 143 -11.61 0.30 6.47
CA GLU A 143 -11.11 -0.14 5.17
C GLU A 143 -9.59 -0.31 5.21
N ALA A 144 -9.12 -1.48 4.82
CA ALA A 144 -7.71 -1.78 4.66
C ALA A 144 -7.30 -1.66 3.19
N LEU A 145 -6.19 -0.98 2.93
CA LEU A 145 -5.53 -0.97 1.63
C LEU A 145 -4.88 -2.33 1.35
N GLY A 146 -4.51 -2.59 0.10
CA GLY A 146 -3.81 -3.82 -0.30
C GLY A 146 -4.36 -4.44 -1.58
N ARG A 147 -5.40 -3.87 -2.16
CA ARG A 147 -6.06 -4.36 -3.40
C ARG A 147 -6.46 -5.83 -3.28
N ASN A 148 -5.74 -6.70 -4.01
CA ASN A 148 -5.99 -8.14 -4.06
C ASN A 148 -5.17 -8.93 -3.03
N ALA A 149 -4.38 -8.27 -2.19
CA ALA A 149 -3.57 -8.87 -1.14
C ALA A 149 -4.09 -8.51 0.25
N GLY A 150 -4.39 -9.52 1.04
CA GLY A 150 -5.01 -9.38 2.36
C GLY A 150 -4.05 -9.13 3.51
N TRP A 151 -2.76 -8.98 3.26
CA TRP A 151 -1.75 -8.81 4.31
C TRP A 151 -2.03 -7.65 5.25
N THR A 152 -2.42 -6.50 4.70
CA THR A 152 -2.79 -5.30 5.50
C THR A 152 -4.03 -5.56 6.34
N THR A 153 -5.03 -6.24 5.78
CA THR A 153 -6.25 -6.65 6.52
C THR A 153 -5.90 -7.65 7.63
N ALA A 154 -5.07 -8.64 7.33
CA ALA A 154 -4.64 -9.64 8.30
C ALA A 154 -3.81 -9.05 9.44
N ALA A 155 -2.93 -8.06 9.14
CA ALA A 155 -2.11 -7.38 10.13
C ALA A 155 -2.94 -6.68 11.22
N ALA A 156 -4.17 -6.28 10.92
CA ALA A 156 -5.10 -5.73 11.91
C ALA A 156 -5.36 -6.71 13.09
N ALA A 157 -5.21 -8.02 12.87
CA ALA A 157 -5.34 -9.03 13.93
C ALA A 157 -4.30 -8.86 15.06
N LEU A 158 -3.17 -8.21 14.78
CA LEU A 158 -2.13 -7.92 15.77
C LEU A 158 -2.60 -6.93 16.87
N ALA A 159 -3.73 -6.26 16.66
CA ALA A 159 -4.36 -5.43 17.68
C ALA A 159 -4.94 -6.24 18.85
N ARG A 160 -5.27 -7.51 18.60
CA ARG A 160 -5.93 -8.38 19.57
C ARG A 160 -4.93 -8.94 20.57
N GLU A 161 -5.15 -8.64 21.85
CA GLU A 161 -4.36 -9.16 22.98
C GLU A 161 -5.15 -10.17 23.81
N GLN A 162 -6.49 -10.01 23.87
CA GLN A 162 -7.37 -10.83 24.67
C GLN A 162 -8.62 -11.23 23.89
N GLU A 163 -9.34 -12.22 24.41
CA GLU A 163 -10.65 -12.58 23.88
C GLU A 163 -11.62 -11.38 23.98
N GLY A 164 -12.29 -11.07 22.88
CA GLY A 164 -13.20 -9.93 22.79
C GLY A 164 -12.56 -8.61 22.40
N ASP A 165 -11.25 -8.56 22.18
CA ASP A 165 -10.59 -7.40 21.61
C ASP A 165 -10.86 -7.27 20.10
N ALA A 166 -10.85 -6.02 19.61
CA ALA A 166 -10.88 -5.72 18.18
C ALA A 166 -9.57 -6.17 17.49
N PRO A 167 -9.62 -6.53 16.20
CA PRO A 167 -10.80 -6.58 15.32
C PRO A 167 -11.65 -7.81 15.62
N HIS A 168 -12.98 -7.64 15.56
CA HIS A 168 -13.89 -8.76 15.79
C HIS A 168 -14.09 -9.60 14.53
N LEU A 169 -14.11 -8.95 13.36
CA LEU A 169 -14.26 -9.59 12.04
C LEU A 169 -13.22 -9.05 11.07
N LEU A 170 -12.67 -9.96 10.24
CA LEU A 170 -11.70 -9.65 9.18
C LEU A 170 -12.22 -10.21 7.86
N TYR A 171 -12.21 -9.38 6.83
CA TYR A 171 -12.61 -9.73 5.46
C TYR A 171 -11.47 -9.43 4.49
N PRO A 172 -10.52 -10.38 4.29
CA PRO A 172 -9.46 -10.25 3.32
C PRO A 172 -9.97 -10.52 1.90
N PRO A 173 -9.29 -10.02 0.86
CA PRO A 173 -9.77 -10.12 -0.52
C PRO A 173 -9.55 -11.49 -1.16
N GLU A 174 -8.86 -12.42 -0.51
CA GLU A 174 -8.60 -13.78 -1.04
C GLU A 174 -9.81 -14.71 -0.98
N ARG A 175 -10.90 -14.26 -0.36
CA ARG A 175 -12.14 -15.03 -0.27
C ARG A 175 -13.30 -14.21 -0.79
N PRO A 176 -14.22 -14.83 -1.54
CA PRO A 176 -15.45 -14.18 -1.94
C PRO A 176 -16.23 -13.63 -0.72
N PHE A 177 -16.83 -12.48 -0.91
CA PHE A 177 -17.64 -11.81 0.10
C PHE A 177 -19.11 -12.16 -0.09
N HIS A 178 -19.76 -12.59 1.00
CA HIS A 178 -21.18 -12.92 1.05
C HIS A 178 -21.90 -11.98 2.00
N GLU A 179 -22.81 -11.18 1.45
CA GLU A 179 -23.52 -10.13 2.18
C GLU A 179 -24.32 -10.67 3.38
N ASP A 180 -25.08 -11.75 3.18
CA ASP A 180 -25.92 -12.30 4.23
C ASP A 180 -25.07 -12.94 5.36
N GLU A 181 -23.97 -13.64 5.03
CA GLU A 181 -23.04 -14.14 6.03
C GLU A 181 -22.40 -13.00 6.83
N PHE A 182 -22.01 -11.93 6.16
CA PHE A 182 -21.47 -10.72 6.81
C PHE A 182 -22.46 -10.15 7.83
N LEU A 183 -23.72 -9.96 7.43
CA LEU A 183 -24.76 -9.40 8.28
C LEU A 183 -25.04 -10.30 9.47
N ASP A 184 -25.13 -11.61 9.29
CA ASP A 184 -25.34 -12.57 10.35
C ASP A 184 -24.20 -12.49 11.38
N ARG A 185 -22.94 -12.51 10.92
CA ARG A 185 -21.77 -12.42 11.80
C ARG A 185 -21.67 -11.11 12.55
N VAL A 186 -21.97 -9.98 11.89
CA VAL A 186 -22.02 -8.66 12.55
C VAL A 186 -23.12 -8.63 13.60
N GLY A 187 -24.32 -9.14 13.28
CA GLY A 187 -25.43 -9.22 14.20
C GLY A 187 -25.14 -10.08 15.43
N ASP A 188 -24.51 -11.24 15.25
CA ASP A 188 -24.11 -12.14 16.32
C ASP A 188 -23.08 -11.50 17.25
N MET A 189 -22.04 -10.89 16.67
CA MET A 189 -21.01 -10.20 17.43
C MET A 189 -21.59 -9.01 18.20
N TYR A 190 -22.46 -8.23 17.56
CA TYR A 190 -23.12 -7.12 18.21
C TYR A 190 -23.96 -7.57 19.41
N ARG A 191 -24.76 -8.65 19.26
CA ARG A 191 -25.54 -9.22 20.39
C ARG A 191 -24.65 -9.68 21.54
N LYS A 192 -23.46 -10.24 21.22
CA LYS A 192 -22.51 -10.76 22.22
C LYS A 192 -21.76 -9.64 22.94
N LEU A 193 -21.31 -8.61 22.22
CA LEU A 193 -20.30 -7.65 22.69
C LEU A 193 -20.85 -6.22 22.86
N GLY A 194 -21.98 -5.89 22.23
CA GLY A 194 -22.54 -4.52 22.24
C GLY A 194 -21.82 -3.54 21.30
N GLY A 195 -20.69 -3.93 20.73
CA GLY A 195 -19.92 -3.13 19.77
C GLY A 195 -19.04 -4.01 18.89
N VAL A 196 -18.87 -3.64 17.62
CA VAL A 196 -18.12 -4.45 16.64
C VAL A 196 -17.18 -3.58 15.82
N VAL A 197 -15.93 -4.01 15.71
CA VAL A 197 -14.96 -3.47 14.75
C VAL A 197 -14.74 -4.52 13.67
N VAL A 198 -15.04 -4.14 12.44
CA VAL A 198 -14.79 -4.91 11.22
C VAL A 198 -13.64 -4.30 10.47
N VAL A 199 -12.71 -5.11 9.99
CA VAL A 199 -11.68 -4.66 9.03
C VAL A 199 -11.93 -5.36 7.71
N ALA A 200 -12.10 -4.59 6.65
CA ALA A 200 -12.44 -5.08 5.32
C ALA A 200 -11.46 -4.55 4.27
N SER A 201 -11.00 -5.42 3.38
CA SER A 201 -10.16 -4.99 2.25
C SER A 201 -10.95 -4.12 1.27
N GLU A 202 -10.27 -3.14 0.68
CA GLU A 202 -10.80 -2.38 -0.47
C GLU A 202 -11.05 -3.25 -1.71
N GLY A 203 -10.40 -4.43 -1.78
CA GLY A 203 -10.46 -5.37 -2.90
C GLY A 203 -11.50 -6.48 -2.76
N LEU A 204 -12.48 -6.36 -1.87
CA LEU A 204 -13.53 -7.38 -1.71
C LEU A 204 -14.32 -7.60 -3.02
N HIS A 205 -14.57 -8.86 -3.33
CA HIS A 205 -15.28 -9.30 -4.54
C HIS A 205 -16.28 -10.43 -4.22
N ASP A 206 -17.23 -10.65 -5.13
CA ASP A 206 -18.15 -11.78 -5.10
C ASP A 206 -17.51 -13.09 -5.64
N ASP A 207 -18.31 -14.16 -5.75
CA ASP A 207 -17.87 -15.46 -6.26
C ASP A 207 -17.41 -15.43 -7.73
N GLU A 208 -17.87 -14.44 -8.51
CA GLU A 208 -17.47 -14.25 -9.90
C GLU A 208 -16.23 -13.36 -10.03
N GLY A 209 -15.66 -12.91 -8.92
CA GLY A 209 -14.50 -12.01 -8.88
C GLY A 209 -14.85 -10.55 -9.19
N LYS A 210 -16.13 -10.18 -9.18
CA LYS A 210 -16.58 -8.81 -9.39
C LYS A 210 -16.49 -8.02 -8.08
N PRO A 211 -15.88 -6.83 -8.07
CA PRO A 211 -15.84 -5.99 -6.89
C PRO A 211 -17.24 -5.73 -6.30
N ILE A 212 -17.40 -5.86 -4.98
CA ILE A 212 -18.69 -5.60 -4.30
C ILE A 212 -19.12 -4.13 -4.39
N VAL A 213 -18.16 -3.24 -4.59
CA VAL A 213 -18.40 -1.82 -4.91
C VAL A 213 -17.73 -1.52 -6.24
N PRO A 214 -18.46 -0.97 -7.22
CA PRO A 214 -17.88 -0.64 -8.51
C PRO A 214 -16.68 0.30 -8.36
N PRO A 215 -15.60 0.11 -9.14
CA PRO A 215 -14.52 1.08 -9.20
C PRO A 215 -15.05 2.46 -9.60
N ILE A 216 -14.57 3.50 -8.93
CA ILE A 216 -14.95 4.90 -9.23
C ILE A 216 -14.34 5.34 -10.56
N PHE A 217 -13.09 4.91 -10.79
CA PHE A 217 -12.33 5.31 -11.95
C PHE A 217 -11.27 4.25 -12.29
N GLN A 218 -11.07 4.01 -13.56
CA GLN A 218 -10.03 3.10 -14.05
C GLN A 218 -9.25 3.78 -15.17
N THR A 219 -7.92 3.81 -15.04
CA THR A 219 -7.02 4.37 -16.05
C THR A 219 -5.80 3.48 -16.18
N GLY A 220 -5.56 2.97 -17.38
CA GLY A 220 -4.39 2.17 -17.71
C GLY A 220 -4.05 1.14 -16.64
N ARG A 221 -3.03 1.42 -15.83
CA ARG A 221 -2.54 0.54 -14.77
C ARG A 221 -3.12 0.80 -13.38
N SER A 222 -4.01 1.78 -13.22
CA SER A 222 -4.54 2.19 -11.92
C SER A 222 -6.04 2.01 -11.86
N THR A 223 -6.51 1.28 -10.84
CA THR A 223 -7.92 1.19 -10.47
C THR A 223 -8.13 1.96 -9.18
N TYR A 224 -9.09 2.88 -9.17
CA TYR A 224 -9.58 3.54 -7.98
C TYR A 224 -10.79 2.76 -7.49
N PHE A 225 -10.61 2.06 -6.38
CA PHE A 225 -11.68 1.28 -5.76
C PHE A 225 -12.77 2.20 -5.19
N GLY A 226 -14.00 1.69 -5.16
CA GLY A 226 -15.10 2.31 -4.45
C GLY A 226 -14.85 2.29 -2.93
N ASP A 227 -15.75 2.91 -2.19
CA ASP A 227 -15.68 2.97 -0.72
C ASP A 227 -16.37 1.74 -0.14
N VAL A 228 -15.62 0.68 0.05
CA VAL A 228 -16.09 -0.60 0.62
C VAL A 228 -16.56 -0.41 2.05
N SER A 229 -15.82 0.33 2.88
CA SER A 229 -16.19 0.55 4.28
C SER A 229 -17.52 1.28 4.40
N SER A 230 -17.76 2.29 3.58
CA SER A 230 -19.02 3.02 3.55
C SER A 230 -20.20 2.14 3.09
N HIS A 231 -19.96 1.34 2.05
CA HIS A 231 -20.96 0.38 1.56
C HIS A 231 -21.40 -0.59 2.68
N LEU A 232 -20.43 -1.25 3.33
CA LEU A 232 -20.68 -2.21 4.40
C LEU A 232 -21.35 -1.56 5.62
N ALA A 233 -20.91 -0.37 6.02
CA ALA A 233 -21.55 0.37 7.13
C ALA A 233 -23.00 0.72 6.80
N GLN A 234 -23.29 1.18 5.58
CA GLN A 234 -24.66 1.45 5.14
C GLN A 234 -25.51 0.17 5.09
N LEU A 235 -24.92 -0.96 4.70
CA LEU A 235 -25.59 -2.25 4.68
C LEU A 235 -26.03 -2.66 6.08
N VAL A 236 -25.14 -2.55 7.09
CA VAL A 236 -25.44 -2.80 8.49
C VAL A 236 -26.61 -1.91 8.98
N VAL A 237 -26.56 -0.61 8.68
CA VAL A 237 -27.62 0.32 9.09
C VAL A 237 -28.97 -0.06 8.47
N ARG A 238 -28.98 -0.35 7.16
CA ARG A 238 -30.25 -0.62 6.43
C ARG A 238 -30.86 -1.96 6.76
N ARG A 239 -30.04 -3.00 6.91
CA ARG A 239 -30.51 -4.39 7.06
C ARG A 239 -30.68 -4.81 8.53
N LEU A 240 -29.81 -4.33 9.43
CA LEU A 240 -29.84 -4.70 10.85
C LEU A 240 -30.41 -3.60 11.74
N GLY A 241 -30.57 -2.37 11.26
CA GLY A 241 -31.00 -1.24 12.09
C GLY A 241 -29.96 -0.83 13.15
N ILE A 242 -28.73 -1.35 13.04
CA ILE A 242 -27.64 -1.04 13.96
C ILE A 242 -26.87 0.18 13.44
N LYS A 243 -26.61 1.14 14.31
CA LYS A 243 -25.79 2.30 13.95
C LYS A 243 -24.38 1.86 13.57
N ALA A 244 -23.90 2.29 12.42
CA ALA A 244 -22.57 1.95 11.93
C ALA A 244 -21.85 3.16 11.34
N ARG A 245 -20.53 3.14 11.39
CA ARG A 245 -19.63 4.12 10.77
C ARG A 245 -18.59 3.43 9.92
N SER A 246 -18.08 4.18 8.97
CA SER A 246 -16.95 3.77 8.12
C SER A 246 -15.74 4.64 8.38
N GLU A 247 -14.58 4.02 8.39
CA GLU A 247 -13.29 4.69 8.47
C GLU A 247 -12.42 4.23 7.29
N LYS A 248 -11.86 5.18 6.56
CA LYS A 248 -11.02 4.94 5.39
C LYS A 248 -9.72 5.73 5.52
N PRO A 249 -8.70 5.20 6.20
CA PRO A 249 -7.46 5.91 6.42
C PRO A 249 -6.70 6.21 5.12
N GLY A 250 -6.77 5.33 4.13
CA GLY A 250 -6.19 5.56 2.81
C GLY A 250 -4.73 6.02 2.87
N ILE A 251 -4.47 7.24 2.40
CA ILE A 251 -3.12 7.83 2.35
C ILE A 251 -2.48 7.93 3.74
N LEU A 252 -3.25 8.15 4.79
CA LEU A 252 -2.72 8.27 6.16
C LEU A 252 -1.99 6.99 6.58
N ALA A 253 -2.55 5.83 6.28
CA ALA A 253 -1.92 4.54 6.58
C ALA A 253 -0.56 4.36 5.87
N ARG A 254 -0.41 4.94 4.68
CA ARG A 254 0.80 4.84 3.86
C ARG A 254 1.89 5.85 4.24
N ALA A 255 1.51 6.99 4.82
CA ALA A 255 2.41 8.13 5.03
C ALA A 255 2.61 8.48 6.51
N SER A 256 2.19 7.61 7.44
CA SER A 256 2.28 7.90 8.87
C SER A 256 3.70 7.72 9.39
N ILE A 257 4.33 8.82 9.79
CA ILE A 257 5.65 8.82 10.45
C ILE A 257 5.56 8.18 11.85
N ALA A 258 4.46 8.42 12.56
CA ALA A 258 4.28 7.91 13.93
C ALA A 258 4.30 6.38 14.02
N TRP A 259 3.96 5.69 12.93
CA TRP A 259 3.87 4.25 12.85
C TRP A 259 4.96 3.62 11.99
N GLN A 260 6.02 4.35 11.66
CA GLN A 260 7.15 3.79 10.93
C GLN A 260 7.70 2.54 11.63
N SER A 261 7.91 1.47 10.87
CA SER A 261 8.50 0.23 11.36
C SER A 261 10.03 0.35 11.43
N PRO A 262 10.65 0.00 12.56
CA PRO A 262 12.10 -0.11 12.61
C PRO A 262 12.67 -1.17 11.65
N VAL A 263 11.89 -2.21 11.34
CA VAL A 263 12.28 -3.25 10.37
C VAL A 263 12.30 -2.65 8.97
N ASP A 264 11.24 -1.94 8.55
CA ASP A 264 11.21 -1.27 7.25
C ASP A 264 12.36 -0.27 7.09
N ALA A 265 12.69 0.46 8.17
CA ALA A 265 13.78 1.42 8.15
C ALA A 265 15.15 0.72 7.99
N ALA A 266 15.39 -0.36 8.73
CA ALA A 266 16.63 -1.13 8.64
C ALA A 266 16.79 -1.78 7.27
N GLU A 267 15.75 -2.41 6.74
CA GLU A 267 15.77 -3.03 5.42
C GLU A 267 16.00 -2.01 4.29
N ALA A 268 15.42 -0.80 4.42
CA ALA A 268 15.63 0.27 3.46
C ALA A 268 17.06 0.84 3.51
N GLU A 269 17.73 0.78 4.65
CA GLU A 269 19.13 1.19 4.81
C GLU A 269 20.10 0.15 4.24
N GLU A 270 19.76 -1.15 4.37
CA GLU A 270 20.59 -2.25 3.88
C GLU A 270 20.48 -2.47 2.36
N ALA A 271 19.37 -2.05 1.73
CA ALA A 271 19.09 -2.24 0.31
C ALA A 271 19.92 -1.33 -0.61
#